data_8277bdf0a735ccf837a9d288525d6cd8
#
_entry.id   8277bdf0a735ccf837a9d288525d6cd8
#
_cell.length_a   1.000
_cell.length_b   1.000
_cell.length_c   1.000
_cell.angle_alpha   90.00
_cell.angle_beta   90.00
_cell.angle_gamma   90.00
#
_symmetry.space_group_name_H-M   'P 1'
#
loop_
_entity.id
_entity.type
_entity.pdbx_description
1 polymer ?
#
loop_
_entity_poly.entity_id
_entity_poly.type
_entity_poly.pdbx_seq_one_letter_code
_entity_poly.pdbx_strand_id
1 'polypeptide(L)'
;IDRFDESAILIGGRRNERLVGSLRILCREPEEEWEHDRFWSWRDEFPPRRSTVDVSRLCLEWDERRIQSVVCLLRAVGYVMLELRRRFILACCTDELVGMYSTFLGARFTGDVILHEDLGAKPHRMFFVDLDQILGGRGPSLLGWLEHVRLLRRVLCATMKSEFGMRYRTVLCSYLLRAQQRG
;
A
#
# COMPACT_ATOMS: atom_id res chain seq x y z
N ILE A 1 14.06 -9.61 -13.29
CA ILE A 1 12.87 -9.15 -14.03
C ILE A 1 12.00 -10.37 -14.22
N ASP A 2 10.79 -10.33 -13.75
CA ASP A 2 9.81 -11.38 -13.98
C ASP A 2 8.71 -10.92 -14.97
N ARG A 3 7.82 -11.84 -15.35
CA ARG A 3 6.76 -11.58 -16.32
C ARG A 3 5.76 -10.51 -15.87
N PHE A 4 5.68 -10.21 -14.58
CA PHE A 4 4.79 -9.18 -14.05
C PHE A 4 5.39 -7.78 -14.11
N ASP A 5 6.72 -7.66 -14.21
CA ASP A 5 7.40 -6.37 -14.20
C ASP A 5 7.07 -5.51 -15.44
N GLU A 6 6.74 -6.15 -16.58
CA GLU A 6 6.41 -5.44 -17.83
C GLU A 6 5.11 -4.61 -17.73
N SER A 7 4.17 -5.05 -16.89
CA SER A 7 2.88 -4.36 -16.68
C SER A 7 2.77 -3.70 -15.31
N ALA A 8 3.86 -3.67 -14.55
CA ALA A 8 3.90 -3.13 -13.21
C ALA A 8 4.21 -1.63 -13.18
N ILE A 9 3.68 -0.96 -12.18
CA ILE A 9 4.13 0.37 -11.78
C ILE A 9 5.23 0.18 -10.74
N LEU A 10 6.46 0.53 -11.12
CA LEU A 10 7.62 0.48 -10.22
C LEU A 10 7.81 1.83 -9.54
N ILE A 11 7.82 1.83 -8.22
CA ILE A 11 8.06 3.04 -7.41
C ILE A 11 9.46 2.93 -6.82
N GLY A 12 10.31 3.93 -7.08
CA GLY A 12 11.64 4.05 -6.50
C GLY A 12 11.73 5.23 -5.55
N GLY A 13 12.18 5.00 -4.32
CA GLY A 13 12.55 6.04 -3.36
C GLY A 13 14.01 6.44 -3.54
N ARG A 14 14.27 7.73 -3.73
CA ARG A 14 15.64 8.25 -3.86
C ARG A 14 15.97 9.21 -2.73
N ARG A 15 17.23 9.17 -2.30
CA ARG A 15 17.84 10.14 -1.39
C ARG A 15 19.18 10.59 -1.98
N ASN A 16 19.32 11.88 -2.25
CA ASN A 16 20.51 12.43 -2.90
C ASN A 16 20.90 11.65 -4.16
N GLU A 17 19.92 11.43 -5.06
CA GLU A 17 20.07 10.68 -6.32
C GLU A 17 20.32 9.16 -6.19
N ARG A 18 20.65 8.67 -4.99
CA ARG A 18 20.79 7.23 -4.73
C ARG A 18 19.42 6.58 -4.54
N LEU A 19 19.16 5.46 -5.20
CA LEU A 19 17.98 4.63 -4.97
C LEU A 19 18.14 3.95 -3.60
N VAL A 20 17.21 4.21 -2.68
CA VAL A 20 17.26 3.70 -1.31
C VAL A 20 16.09 2.78 -0.96
N GLY A 21 15.15 2.66 -1.84
CA GLY A 21 14.03 1.74 -1.67
C GLY A 21 13.18 1.64 -2.92
N SER A 22 12.42 0.56 -3.01
CA SER A 22 11.50 0.32 -4.12
C SER A 22 10.30 -0.48 -3.65
N LEU A 23 9.23 -0.41 -4.42
CA LEU A 23 8.10 -1.31 -4.37
C LEU A 23 7.47 -1.44 -5.75
N ARG A 24 6.65 -2.47 -5.92
CA ARG A 24 5.93 -2.76 -7.15
C ARG A 24 4.44 -2.74 -6.90
N ILE A 25 3.69 -2.15 -7.83
CA ILE A 25 2.23 -2.16 -7.86
C ILE A 25 1.80 -2.86 -9.14
N LEU A 26 0.98 -3.90 -9.00
CA LEU A 26 0.29 -4.54 -10.10
C LEU A 26 -1.18 -4.12 -10.07
N CYS A 27 -1.64 -3.54 -11.18
CA CYS A 27 -3.04 -3.23 -11.40
C CYS A 27 -3.52 -4.06 -12.58
N ARG A 28 -4.26 -5.11 -12.29
CA ARG A 28 -4.73 -6.08 -13.26
C ARG A 28 -6.25 -6.07 -13.38
N GLU A 29 -6.74 -6.52 -14.52
CA GLU A 29 -8.16 -6.83 -14.65
C GLU A 29 -8.50 -8.13 -13.90
N PRO A 30 -9.77 -8.33 -13.49
CA PRO A 30 -10.16 -9.47 -12.65
C PRO A 30 -9.83 -10.84 -13.25
N GLU A 31 -9.85 -10.95 -14.59
CA GLU A 31 -9.63 -12.18 -15.36
C GLU A 31 -8.16 -12.47 -15.62
N GLU A 32 -7.29 -11.47 -15.42
CA GLU A 32 -5.85 -11.65 -15.59
C GLU A 32 -5.24 -12.40 -14.41
N GLU A 33 -4.14 -13.10 -14.67
CA GLU A 33 -3.37 -13.76 -13.61
C GLU A 33 -2.66 -12.73 -12.74
N TRP A 34 -2.84 -12.82 -11.43
CA TRP A 34 -2.16 -12.04 -10.42
C TRP A 34 -0.95 -12.78 -9.88
N GLU A 35 0.04 -12.07 -9.33
CA GLU A 35 1.24 -12.71 -8.78
C GLU A 35 0.91 -13.73 -7.69
N HIS A 36 -0.05 -13.39 -6.82
CA HIS A 36 -0.45 -14.22 -5.70
C HIS A 36 -1.32 -15.44 -6.09
N ASP A 37 -1.90 -15.48 -7.30
CA ASP A 37 -2.74 -16.60 -7.76
C ASP A 37 -1.98 -17.93 -7.85
N ARG A 38 -0.64 -17.88 -7.86
CA ARG A 38 0.22 -19.08 -7.91
C ARG A 38 0.22 -19.88 -6.60
N PHE A 39 -0.04 -19.22 -5.49
CA PHE A 39 0.11 -19.82 -4.17
C PHE A 39 -1.03 -19.46 -3.21
N TRP A 40 -2.00 -18.67 -3.67
CA TRP A 40 -3.15 -18.25 -2.89
C TRP A 40 -4.39 -18.08 -3.77
N SER A 41 -5.54 -18.50 -3.27
CA SER A 41 -6.81 -18.45 -4.02
C SER A 41 -7.68 -17.31 -3.54
N TRP A 42 -8.17 -16.51 -4.47
CA TRP A 42 -9.15 -15.47 -4.19
C TRP A 42 -10.48 -16.08 -3.80
N ARG A 43 -11.16 -15.55 -2.79
CA ARG A 43 -12.47 -16.00 -2.32
C ARG A 43 -13.50 -14.87 -2.43
N ASP A 44 -14.78 -15.21 -2.52
CA ASP A 44 -15.88 -14.23 -2.71
C ASP A 44 -16.03 -13.26 -1.52
N GLU A 45 -15.61 -13.67 -0.31
CA GLU A 45 -15.60 -12.82 0.89
C GLU A 45 -14.54 -11.71 0.86
N PHE A 46 -13.58 -11.78 -0.06
CA PHE A 46 -12.53 -10.78 -0.19
C PHE A 46 -12.97 -9.57 -1.01
N PRO A 47 -12.26 -8.43 -0.90
CA PRO A 47 -12.52 -7.28 -1.73
C PRO A 47 -12.51 -7.62 -3.23
N PRO A 48 -13.38 -6.99 -4.05
CA PRO A 48 -13.41 -7.30 -5.48
C PRO A 48 -12.06 -7.01 -6.17
N ARG A 49 -11.57 -7.94 -7.00
CA ARG A 49 -10.32 -7.78 -7.76
C ARG A 49 -10.28 -6.46 -8.53
N ARG A 50 -11.38 -6.09 -9.20
CA ARG A 50 -11.50 -4.84 -9.97
C ARG A 50 -11.27 -3.56 -9.17
N SER A 51 -11.34 -3.60 -7.85
CA SER A 51 -11.10 -2.46 -6.95
C SER A 51 -9.81 -2.61 -6.14
N THR A 52 -9.01 -3.62 -6.43
CA THR A 52 -7.80 -3.98 -5.70
C THR A 52 -6.55 -3.74 -6.57
N VAL A 53 -5.45 -3.43 -5.93
CA VAL A 53 -4.09 -3.50 -6.49
C VAL A 53 -3.27 -4.47 -5.66
N ASP A 54 -2.33 -5.16 -6.30
CA ASP A 54 -1.34 -5.99 -5.62
C ASP A 54 -0.08 -5.17 -5.38
N VAL A 55 0.38 -5.12 -4.14
CA VAL A 55 1.60 -4.39 -3.75
C VAL A 55 2.62 -5.38 -3.22
N SER A 56 3.73 -5.46 -3.92
CA SER A 56 4.78 -6.43 -3.62
C SER A 56 6.18 -5.79 -3.67
N ARG A 57 7.18 -6.56 -3.30
CA ARG A 57 8.60 -6.20 -3.40
C ARG A 57 8.97 -4.89 -2.71
N LEU A 58 8.35 -4.58 -1.56
CA LEU A 58 8.79 -3.48 -0.72
C LEU A 58 10.18 -3.79 -0.18
N CYS A 59 11.17 -3.12 -0.74
CA CYS A 59 12.57 -3.22 -0.35
C CYS A 59 13.09 -1.87 0.12
N LEU A 60 13.88 -1.88 1.17
CA LEU A 60 14.59 -0.70 1.65
C LEU A 60 16.04 -1.10 1.96
N GLU A 61 16.99 -0.24 1.63
CA GLU A 61 18.36 -0.40 2.08
C GLU A 61 18.42 -0.43 3.61
N TRP A 62 19.37 -1.18 4.17
CA TRP A 62 19.44 -1.40 5.61
C TRP A 62 19.47 -0.09 6.41
N ASP A 63 20.31 0.86 5.98
CA ASP A 63 20.48 2.16 6.63
C ASP A 63 19.26 3.08 6.50
N GLU A 64 18.36 2.77 5.57
CA GLU A 64 17.15 3.54 5.25
C GLU A 64 15.86 2.88 5.76
N ARG A 65 15.96 1.81 6.55
CA ARG A 65 14.81 1.12 7.18
C ARG A 65 14.19 1.95 8.30
N ARG A 66 13.95 3.23 8.02
CA ARG A 66 13.28 4.16 8.92
C ARG A 66 11.82 4.27 8.56
N ILE A 67 11.00 4.53 9.56
CA ILE A 67 9.55 4.70 9.35
C ILE A 67 9.22 5.76 8.30
N GLN A 68 10.02 6.82 8.21
CA GLN A 68 9.81 7.88 7.23
C GLN A 68 9.96 7.37 5.78
N SER A 69 10.94 6.51 5.51
CA SER A 69 11.18 5.93 4.18
C SER A 69 10.02 5.02 3.76
N VAL A 70 9.55 4.17 4.69
CA VAL A 70 8.35 3.34 4.50
C VAL A 70 7.13 4.21 4.21
N VAL A 71 6.89 5.24 5.02
CA VAL A 71 5.76 6.17 4.85
C VAL A 71 5.81 6.88 3.50
N CYS A 72 6.99 7.29 3.03
CA CYS A 72 7.12 7.92 1.70
C CYS A 72 6.72 6.97 0.57
N LEU A 73 7.17 5.71 0.61
CA LEU A 73 6.80 4.71 -0.40
C LEU A 73 5.30 4.39 -0.35
N LEU A 74 4.74 4.17 0.84
CA LEU A 74 3.30 3.89 1.00
C LEU A 74 2.41 5.07 0.56
N ARG A 75 2.89 6.30 0.67
CA ARG A 75 2.19 7.48 0.13
C ARG A 75 2.16 7.48 -1.38
N ALA A 76 3.25 7.08 -2.03
CA ALA A 76 3.26 6.93 -3.48
C ALA A 76 2.26 5.84 -3.93
N VAL A 77 2.14 4.73 -3.18
CA VAL A 77 1.08 3.74 -3.40
C VAL A 77 -0.30 4.39 -3.31
N GLY A 78 -0.58 5.13 -2.23
CA GLY A 78 -1.85 5.82 -2.06
C GLY A 78 -2.18 6.78 -3.21
N TYR A 79 -1.18 7.52 -3.72
CA TYR A 79 -1.34 8.37 -4.90
C TYR A 79 -1.73 7.56 -6.14
N VAL A 80 -1.00 6.50 -6.44
CA VAL A 80 -1.28 5.63 -7.59
C VAL A 80 -2.68 5.03 -7.48
N MET A 81 -3.08 4.54 -6.30
CA MET A 81 -4.42 4.01 -6.08
C MET A 81 -5.53 5.02 -6.36
N LEU A 82 -5.35 6.28 -5.92
CA LEU A 82 -6.32 7.35 -6.16
C LEU A 82 -6.44 7.67 -7.65
N GLU A 83 -5.33 7.73 -8.38
CA GLU A 83 -5.30 7.94 -9.84
C GLU A 83 -5.99 6.78 -10.58
N LEU A 84 -5.71 5.54 -10.18
CA LEU A 84 -6.29 4.33 -10.75
C LEU A 84 -7.72 4.06 -10.26
N ARG A 85 -8.25 4.86 -9.32
CA ARG A 85 -9.56 4.68 -8.68
C ARG A 85 -9.72 3.29 -8.05
N ARG A 86 -8.63 2.76 -7.47
CA ARG A 86 -8.63 1.50 -6.72
C ARG A 86 -8.75 1.79 -5.22
N ARG A 87 -9.40 0.89 -4.50
CA ARG A 87 -9.70 1.07 -3.08
C ARG A 87 -8.87 0.17 -2.19
N PHE A 88 -8.60 -1.05 -2.62
CA PHE A 88 -7.97 -2.04 -1.77
C PHE A 88 -6.54 -2.35 -2.22
N ILE A 89 -5.67 -2.59 -1.25
CA ILE A 89 -4.35 -3.17 -1.45
C ILE A 89 -4.41 -4.63 -1.03
N LEU A 90 -3.92 -5.53 -1.87
CA LEU A 90 -3.52 -6.88 -1.50
C LEU A 90 -2.01 -6.90 -1.31
N ALA A 91 -1.53 -7.52 -0.25
CA ALA A 91 -0.10 -7.73 -0.02
C ALA A 91 0.13 -8.92 0.93
N CYS A 92 1.38 -9.31 1.10
CA CYS A 92 1.78 -10.28 2.10
C CYS A 92 2.96 -9.76 2.94
N CYS A 93 3.11 -10.31 4.16
CA CYS A 93 4.24 -10.01 5.02
C CYS A 93 4.59 -11.19 5.92
N THR A 94 5.82 -11.17 6.47
CA THR A 94 6.22 -12.11 7.52
C THR A 94 5.53 -11.82 8.85
N ASP A 95 5.50 -12.80 9.75
CA ASP A 95 4.83 -12.69 11.05
C ASP A 95 5.34 -11.50 11.89
N GLU A 96 6.63 -11.16 11.78
CA GLU A 96 7.23 -10.04 12.52
C GLU A 96 6.62 -8.67 12.12
N LEU A 97 6.05 -8.56 10.94
CA LEU A 97 5.48 -7.31 10.42
C LEU A 97 3.97 -7.20 10.61
N VAL A 98 3.29 -8.27 11.03
CA VAL A 98 1.84 -8.30 11.24
C VAL A 98 1.37 -7.17 12.14
N GLY A 99 2.01 -6.99 13.31
CA GLY A 99 1.66 -5.94 14.27
C GLY A 99 1.81 -4.53 13.68
N MET A 100 2.87 -4.33 12.90
CA MET A 100 3.11 -3.04 12.23
C MET A 100 2.00 -2.74 11.20
N TYR A 101 1.71 -3.67 10.30
CA TYR A 101 0.70 -3.45 9.27
C TYR A 101 -0.72 -3.32 9.84
N SER A 102 -1.06 -4.12 10.86
CA SER A 102 -2.35 -4.00 11.56
C SER A 102 -2.53 -2.62 12.20
N THR A 103 -1.51 -2.16 12.94
CA THR A 103 -1.60 -0.90 13.68
C THR A 103 -1.48 0.33 12.78
N PHE A 104 -0.56 0.29 11.81
CA PHE A 104 -0.26 1.44 10.96
C PHE A 104 -1.24 1.61 9.81
N LEU A 105 -1.57 0.50 9.12
CA LEU A 105 -2.40 0.54 7.93
C LEU A 105 -3.82 0.01 8.16
N GLY A 106 -4.13 -0.49 9.34
CA GLY A 106 -5.39 -1.16 9.58
C GLY A 106 -5.54 -2.41 8.72
N ALA A 107 -4.43 -3.11 8.46
CA ALA A 107 -4.41 -4.30 7.62
C ALA A 107 -5.31 -5.39 8.20
N ARG A 108 -6.12 -5.99 7.34
CA ARG A 108 -6.99 -7.13 7.66
C ARG A 108 -6.40 -8.39 7.09
N PHE A 109 -5.96 -9.27 7.96
CA PHE A 109 -5.35 -10.54 7.59
C PHE A 109 -6.41 -11.57 7.22
N THR A 110 -6.17 -12.33 6.14
CA THR A 110 -7.11 -13.35 5.63
C THR A 110 -7.12 -14.62 6.48
N GLY A 111 -6.13 -14.77 7.37
CA GLY A 111 -5.89 -16.01 8.12
C GLY A 111 -5.00 -17.00 7.36
N ASP A 112 -4.81 -16.80 6.05
CA ASP A 112 -4.00 -17.70 5.24
C ASP A 112 -2.50 -17.46 5.46
N VAL A 113 -1.76 -18.55 5.48
CA VAL A 113 -0.29 -18.56 5.51
C VAL A 113 0.19 -19.15 4.18
N ILE A 114 1.03 -18.42 3.49
CA ILE A 114 1.61 -18.84 2.22
C ILE A 114 3.13 -19.05 2.35
N LEU A 115 3.65 -19.99 1.59
CA LEU A 115 5.09 -20.15 1.38
C LEU A 115 5.43 -19.60 0.01
N HIS A 116 6.17 -18.49 -0.01
CA HIS A 116 6.58 -17.85 -1.25
C HIS A 116 8.02 -18.26 -1.56
N GLU A 117 8.21 -19.09 -2.57
CA GLU A 117 9.52 -19.65 -2.93
C GLU A 117 10.56 -18.56 -3.21
N ASP A 118 10.17 -17.50 -3.94
CA ASP A 118 11.05 -16.37 -4.29
C ASP A 118 11.43 -15.49 -3.07
N LEU A 119 10.73 -15.62 -1.94
CA LEU A 119 10.97 -14.84 -0.72
C LEU A 119 11.69 -15.66 0.37
N GLY A 120 12.37 -16.75 0.00
CA GLY A 120 13.26 -17.52 0.88
C GLY A 120 12.53 -18.50 1.78
N ALA A 121 11.43 -19.10 1.32
CA ALA A 121 10.65 -20.15 1.98
C ALA A 121 10.15 -19.80 3.40
N LYS A 122 10.13 -18.52 3.77
CA LYS A 122 9.52 -18.08 5.03
C LYS A 122 8.00 -18.00 4.90
N PRO A 123 7.25 -18.34 5.95
CA PRO A 123 5.80 -18.16 5.95
C PRO A 123 5.45 -16.67 5.86
N HIS A 124 4.51 -16.36 4.98
CA HIS A 124 3.95 -15.01 4.82
C HIS A 124 2.44 -15.05 5.05
N ARG A 125 1.90 -13.99 5.61
CA ARG A 125 0.46 -13.82 5.81
C ARG A 125 -0.10 -12.85 4.80
N MET A 126 -1.17 -13.27 4.14
CA MET A 126 -1.92 -12.43 3.21
C MET A 126 -2.79 -11.43 3.96
N PHE A 127 -2.86 -10.21 3.47
CA PHE A 127 -3.71 -9.18 4.04
C PHE A 127 -4.24 -8.19 3.00
N PHE A 128 -5.34 -7.55 3.38
CA PHE A 128 -5.89 -6.42 2.65
C PHE A 128 -5.78 -5.13 3.47
N VAL A 129 -5.60 -4.02 2.76
CA VAL A 129 -5.70 -2.66 3.33
C VAL A 129 -6.79 -1.91 2.58
N ASP A 130 -7.72 -1.30 3.31
CA ASP A 130 -8.79 -0.47 2.76
C ASP A 130 -8.40 1.00 2.82
N LEU A 131 -8.21 1.62 1.65
CA LEU A 131 -7.84 3.02 1.53
C LEU A 131 -8.90 3.96 2.16
N ASP A 132 -10.19 3.60 2.06
CA ASP A 132 -11.27 4.39 2.67
C ASP A 132 -11.16 4.42 4.19
N GLN A 133 -10.70 3.33 4.82
CA GLN A 133 -10.48 3.31 6.27
C GLN A 133 -9.30 4.18 6.67
N ILE A 134 -8.21 4.14 5.91
CA ILE A 134 -7.03 4.98 6.16
C ILE A 134 -7.40 6.46 6.03
N LEU A 135 -8.03 6.83 4.92
CA LEU A 135 -8.36 8.23 4.61
C LEU A 135 -9.54 8.75 5.44
N GLY A 136 -10.52 7.89 5.74
CA GLY A 136 -11.69 8.22 6.56
C GLY A 136 -11.44 8.22 8.05
N GLY A 137 -10.23 7.87 8.51
CA GLY A 137 -9.89 7.82 9.93
C GLY A 137 -10.64 6.74 10.72
N ARG A 138 -11.18 5.74 10.06
CA ARG A 138 -11.92 4.62 10.66
C ARG A 138 -11.00 3.46 11.04
N GLY A 139 -9.79 3.76 11.51
CA GLY A 139 -8.83 2.74 11.96
C GLY A 139 -9.19 2.16 13.35
N PRO A 140 -8.57 1.04 13.74
CA PRO A 140 -8.92 0.27 14.93
C PRO A 140 -8.67 0.98 16.27
N SER A 141 -7.99 2.12 16.31
CA SER A 141 -7.87 2.93 17.52
C SER A 141 -7.87 4.43 17.23
N LEU A 142 -8.60 5.19 18.04
CA LEU A 142 -8.67 6.67 17.96
C LEU A 142 -7.27 7.30 18.12
N LEU A 143 -6.41 6.72 18.95
CA LEU A 143 -5.03 7.17 19.18
C LEU A 143 -4.13 6.89 17.97
N GLY A 144 -4.21 5.72 17.38
CA GLY A 144 -3.52 5.38 16.13
C GLY A 144 -3.95 6.29 14.99
N TRP A 145 -5.24 6.61 14.92
CA TRP A 145 -5.78 7.56 13.96
C TRP A 145 -5.26 9.00 14.16
N LEU A 146 -5.27 9.51 15.39
CA LEU A 146 -4.77 10.86 15.69
C LEU A 146 -3.28 11.02 15.38
N GLU A 147 -2.46 10.04 15.72
CA GLU A 147 -1.03 10.05 15.37
C GLU A 147 -0.84 9.88 13.86
N HIS A 148 -1.65 9.08 13.20
CA HIS A 148 -1.63 8.90 11.75
C HIS A 148 -2.02 10.19 11.01
N VAL A 149 -3.08 10.87 11.43
CA VAL A 149 -3.50 12.17 10.87
C VAL A 149 -2.46 13.26 11.15
N ARG A 150 -1.87 13.30 12.32
CA ARG A 150 -0.76 14.22 12.64
C ARG A 150 0.46 13.95 11.79
N LEU A 151 0.83 12.69 11.61
CA LEU A 151 1.94 12.27 10.76
C LEU A 151 1.66 12.60 9.30
N LEU A 152 0.50 12.25 8.77
CA LEU A 152 0.04 12.60 7.42
C LEU A 152 0.04 14.11 7.21
N ARG A 153 -0.47 14.90 8.17
CA ARG A 153 -0.49 16.36 8.09
C ARG A 153 0.91 16.96 8.04
N ARG A 154 1.83 16.49 8.89
CA ARG A 154 3.24 16.93 8.88
C ARG A 154 3.94 16.55 7.57
N VAL A 155 3.72 15.34 7.11
CA VAL A 155 4.32 14.82 5.88
C VAL A 155 3.73 15.51 4.65
N LEU A 156 2.42 15.78 4.61
CA LEU A 156 1.76 16.57 3.56
C LEU A 156 2.30 18.02 3.55
N CYS A 157 2.46 18.65 4.71
CA CYS A 157 3.03 19.98 4.79
C CYS A 157 4.50 20.03 4.34
N ALA A 158 5.32 19.04 4.68
CA ALA A 158 6.73 18.98 4.30
C ALA A 158 6.94 18.76 2.78
N THR A 159 5.99 18.09 2.09
CA THR A 159 6.07 17.80 0.64
C THR A 159 5.31 18.80 -0.23
N MET A 160 4.61 19.77 0.35
CA MET A 160 3.84 20.79 -0.38
C MET A 160 4.69 21.69 -1.29
N LYS A 161 6.01 21.65 -1.16
CA LYS A 161 6.95 22.39 -2.01
C LYS A 161 7.31 21.66 -3.31
N SER A 162 6.91 20.41 -3.48
CA SER A 162 7.18 19.64 -4.69
C SER A 162 5.92 19.56 -5.56
N GLU A 163 6.09 19.54 -6.88
CA GLU A 163 5.00 19.38 -7.84
C GLU A 163 4.18 18.11 -7.59
N PHE A 164 4.84 17.03 -7.18
CA PHE A 164 4.22 15.78 -6.77
C PHE A 164 3.31 15.96 -5.55
N GLY A 165 3.75 16.71 -4.55
CA GLY A 165 2.95 16.98 -3.34
C GLY A 165 1.69 17.80 -3.64
N MET A 166 1.74 18.73 -4.59
CA MET A 166 0.56 19.50 -5.03
C MET A 166 -0.44 18.61 -5.76
N ARG A 167 -0.01 17.76 -6.66
CA ARG A 167 -0.87 16.80 -7.36
C ARG A 167 -1.55 15.83 -6.41
N TYR A 168 -0.79 15.25 -5.49
CA TYR A 168 -1.32 14.35 -4.47
C TYR A 168 -2.41 15.02 -3.62
N ARG A 169 -2.18 16.26 -3.19
CA ARG A 169 -3.17 17.03 -2.42
C ARG A 169 -4.46 17.23 -3.19
N THR A 170 -4.39 17.61 -4.46
CA THR A 170 -5.57 17.85 -5.30
C THR A 170 -6.39 16.57 -5.46
N VAL A 171 -5.73 15.45 -5.76
CA VAL A 171 -6.39 14.14 -5.91
C VAL A 171 -6.98 13.68 -4.59
N LEU A 172 -6.26 13.81 -3.48
CA LEU A 172 -6.74 13.44 -2.14
C LEU A 172 -7.95 14.28 -1.72
N CYS A 173 -7.94 15.59 -1.91
CA CYS A 173 -9.08 16.46 -1.59
C CYS A 173 -10.32 16.07 -2.43
N SER A 174 -10.13 15.80 -3.71
CA SER A 174 -11.22 15.35 -4.59
C SER A 174 -11.80 13.99 -4.19
N TYR A 175 -10.95 13.10 -3.69
CA TYR A 175 -11.36 11.79 -3.19
C TYR A 175 -12.16 11.93 -1.89
N LEU A 176 -11.66 12.71 -0.91
CA LEU A 176 -12.33 12.92 0.38
C LEU A 176 -13.70 13.58 0.21
N LEU A 177 -13.82 14.56 -0.68
CA LEU A 177 -15.11 15.18 -0.99
C LEU A 177 -16.12 14.17 -1.56
N ARG A 178 -15.67 13.28 -2.45
CA ARG A 178 -16.51 12.21 -3.02
C ARG A 178 -16.89 11.15 -1.98
N ALA A 179 -15.99 10.81 -1.06
CA ALA A 179 -16.25 9.84 0.01
C ALA A 179 -17.31 10.37 0.99
N GLN A 180 -17.32 11.69 1.30
CA GLN A 180 -18.33 12.33 2.14
C GLN A 180 -19.72 12.37 1.50
N GLN A 181 -19.80 12.40 0.15
CA GLN A 181 -21.09 12.39 -0.57
C GLN A 181 -21.72 11.00 -0.68
N ARG A 182 -21.01 9.94 -0.34
CA ARG A 182 -21.45 8.54 -0.42
C ARG A 182 -21.84 7.94 0.94
N GLY A 183 -21.68 8.64 2.02
CA GLY A 183 -22.07 8.24 3.37
C GLY A 183 -23.31 8.98 3.84
#